data_560fbd4698db12df7dd200f3940f05d8
#
_entry.id   560fbd4698db12df7dd200f3940f05d8
#
_cell.length_a   1.000
_cell.length_b   1.000
_cell.length_c   1.000
_cell.angle_alpha   90.00
_cell.angle_beta   90.00
_cell.angle_gamma   90.00
#
_symmetry.space_group_name_H-M   'P 1'
#
loop_
_entity.id
_entity.type
_entity.pdbx_description
1 polymer ?
#
loop_
_entity_poly.entity_id
_entity_poly.type
_entity_poly.pdbx_seq_one_letter_code
_entity_poly.pdbx_strand_id
1 'polypeptide(L)'
;MPLSFSLTPADKTFLGHQARTAIEAGLAGVYSSTPPAPPQGLPDDVLTRSLGAFVTLTINHGLRGCIGNIIGHEALYATVWHLAAAAAFQDPRFPPLT
;
A
#
# COMPACT_ATOMS: atom_id res chain seq x y z
N MET A 1 -19.51 -5.18 15.08
CA MET A 1 -18.81 -4.04 15.71
C MET A 1 -17.65 -3.61 14.85
N PRO A 2 -17.56 -2.37 14.51
CA PRO A 2 -16.43 -1.91 13.72
C PRO A 2 -15.15 -1.96 14.54
N LEU A 3 -14.07 -2.34 13.88
CA LEU A 3 -12.77 -2.18 14.48
C LEU A 3 -12.46 -0.71 14.65
N SER A 4 -12.26 -0.30 15.88
CA SER A 4 -11.87 1.05 16.19
C SER A 4 -10.37 1.16 16.15
N PHE A 5 -9.84 1.58 15.03
CA PHE A 5 -8.45 2.00 14.98
C PHE A 5 -8.39 3.27 14.12
N SER A 6 -7.41 4.07 14.38
CA SER A 6 -7.15 5.23 13.55
C SER A 6 -5.67 5.29 13.23
N LEU A 7 -5.38 5.82 12.05
CA LEU A 7 -4.00 6.02 11.63
C LEU A 7 -3.52 7.38 12.14
N THR A 8 -2.36 7.38 12.80
CA THR A 8 -1.72 8.64 13.16
C THR A 8 -1.18 9.32 11.90
N PRO A 9 -0.87 10.63 11.94
CA PRO A 9 -0.21 11.27 10.81
C PRO A 9 1.09 10.59 10.39
N ALA A 10 1.85 10.05 11.36
CA ALA A 10 3.07 9.30 11.06
C ALA A 10 2.77 8.01 10.30
N ASP A 11 1.70 7.28 10.68
CA ASP A 11 1.27 6.08 9.98
C ASP A 11 0.89 6.39 8.54
N LYS A 12 0.10 7.46 8.33
CA LYS A 12 -0.34 7.86 7.00
C LYS A 12 0.84 8.24 6.12
N THR A 13 1.81 8.97 6.66
CA THR A 13 3.01 9.37 5.94
C THR A 13 3.81 8.14 5.53
N PHE A 14 3.98 7.19 6.46
CA PHE A 14 4.69 5.95 6.16
C PHE A 14 4.00 5.16 5.07
N LEU A 15 2.69 4.96 5.16
CA LEU A 15 1.95 4.16 4.17
C LEU A 15 1.96 4.81 2.80
N GLY A 16 1.84 6.13 2.72
CA GLY A 16 1.95 6.85 1.45
C GLY A 16 3.33 6.69 0.83
N HIS A 17 4.38 6.79 1.63
CA HIS A 17 5.75 6.58 1.17
C HIS A 17 5.95 5.14 0.72
N GLN A 18 5.41 4.16 1.46
CA GLN A 18 5.50 2.75 1.14
C GLN A 18 4.88 2.46 -0.23
N ALA A 19 3.70 3.01 -0.49
CA ALA A 19 3.02 2.84 -1.76
C ALA A 19 3.85 3.44 -2.92
N ARG A 20 4.35 4.65 -2.76
CA ARG A 20 5.16 5.31 -3.79
C ARG A 20 6.45 4.57 -4.06
N THR A 21 7.12 4.09 -3.02
CA THR A 21 8.38 3.36 -3.15
C THR A 21 8.18 2.05 -3.90
N ALA A 22 7.08 1.32 -3.64
CA ALA A 22 6.75 0.10 -4.35
C ALA A 22 6.56 0.37 -5.85
N ILE A 23 5.83 1.42 -6.18
CA ILE A 23 5.58 1.79 -7.57
C ILE A 23 6.87 2.22 -8.28
N GLU A 24 7.68 3.04 -7.63
CA GLU A 24 8.96 3.48 -8.18
C GLU A 24 9.90 2.31 -8.42
N ALA A 25 9.96 1.36 -7.50
CA ALA A 25 10.75 0.14 -7.65
C ALA A 25 10.28 -0.67 -8.85
N GLY A 26 8.96 -0.79 -9.03
CA GLY A 26 8.38 -1.49 -10.18
C GLY A 26 8.73 -0.81 -11.50
N LEU A 27 8.65 0.52 -11.55
CA LEU A 27 9.01 1.29 -12.75
C LEU A 27 10.50 1.14 -13.07
N ALA A 28 11.34 1.04 -12.05
CA ALA A 28 12.79 0.87 -12.24
C ALA A 28 13.19 -0.59 -12.50
N GLY A 29 12.25 -1.54 -12.43
CA GLY A 29 12.54 -2.95 -12.63
C GLY A 29 13.25 -3.62 -11.47
N VAL A 30 13.19 -3.04 -10.27
CA VAL A 30 13.87 -3.55 -9.07
C VAL A 30 12.89 -3.86 -7.93
N TYR A 31 11.63 -4.06 -8.25
CA TYR A 31 10.63 -4.37 -7.24
C TYR A 31 10.95 -5.69 -6.54
N SER A 32 10.89 -5.68 -5.21
CA SER A 32 11.04 -6.87 -4.40
C SER A 32 9.72 -7.17 -3.69
N SER A 33 9.36 -8.45 -3.56
CA SER A 33 8.19 -8.86 -2.80
C SER A 33 8.42 -8.77 -1.28
N THR A 34 9.62 -8.44 -0.84
CA THR A 34 9.94 -8.23 0.58
C THR A 34 9.77 -6.74 0.90
N PRO A 35 8.68 -6.35 1.60
CA PRO A 35 8.42 -4.95 1.87
C PRO A 35 9.38 -4.40 2.93
N PRO A 36 9.76 -3.11 2.83
CA PRO A 36 10.48 -2.46 3.91
C PRO A 36 9.64 -2.42 5.18
N ALA A 37 10.26 -2.69 6.31
CA ALA A 37 9.58 -2.64 7.61
C ALA A 37 9.40 -1.19 8.07
N PRO A 38 8.34 -0.91 8.87
CA PRO A 38 8.17 0.43 9.44
C PRO A 38 9.27 0.75 10.45
N PRO A 39 9.54 2.04 10.68
CA PRO A 39 10.51 2.42 11.71
C PRO A 39 10.04 2.00 13.09
N GLN A 40 10.98 1.73 13.97
CA GLN A 40 10.68 1.42 15.36
C GLN A 40 10.28 2.69 16.12
N GLY A 41 9.53 2.52 17.20
CA GLY A 41 9.15 3.64 18.06
C GLY A 41 7.89 4.38 17.65
N LEU A 42 7.11 3.83 16.70
CA LEU A 42 5.80 4.39 16.40
C LEU A 42 4.84 4.16 17.57
N PRO A 43 3.89 5.10 17.81
CA PRO A 43 3.06 5.06 19.02
C PRO A 43 2.07 3.91 19.08
N ASP A 44 1.80 3.23 17.98
CA ASP A 44 0.86 2.11 17.93
C ASP A 44 1.40 1.00 17.04
N ASP A 45 0.63 -0.10 16.98
CA ASP A 45 1.02 -1.29 16.24
C ASP A 45 0.20 -1.47 14.95
N VAL A 46 -0.52 -0.46 14.51
CA VAL A 46 -1.46 -0.59 13.39
C VAL A 46 -0.76 -1.06 12.11
N LEU A 47 0.48 -0.63 11.89
CA LEU A 47 1.24 -0.99 10.69
C LEU A 47 1.64 -2.47 10.65
N THR A 48 1.69 -3.13 11.80
CA THR A 48 2.03 -4.55 11.87
C THR A 48 0.82 -5.45 12.05
N ARG A 49 -0.38 -4.87 12.17
CA ARG A 49 -1.62 -5.64 12.30
C ARG A 49 -2.07 -6.16 10.93
N SER A 50 -2.72 -7.32 10.95
CA SER A 50 -3.27 -7.92 9.73
C SER A 50 -4.59 -7.25 9.39
N LEU A 51 -4.54 -6.26 8.53
CA LEU A 51 -5.70 -5.45 8.12
C LEU A 51 -5.83 -5.45 6.60
N GLY A 52 -7.09 -5.44 6.13
CA GLY A 52 -7.36 -5.21 4.72
C GLY A 52 -7.10 -3.75 4.36
N ALA A 53 -6.87 -3.51 3.08
CA ALA A 53 -6.62 -2.16 2.57
C ALA A 53 -6.99 -2.08 1.10
N PHE A 54 -7.18 -0.87 0.61
CA PHE A 54 -7.32 -0.57 -0.81
C PHE A 54 -6.29 0.49 -1.18
N VAL A 55 -5.62 0.28 -2.31
CA VAL A 55 -4.72 1.27 -2.88
C VAL A 55 -5.34 1.77 -4.17
N THR A 56 -5.61 3.07 -4.21
CA THR A 56 -6.20 3.74 -5.37
C THR A 56 -5.17 4.71 -5.94
N LEU A 57 -4.91 4.58 -7.23
CA LEU A 57 -4.02 5.46 -7.96
C LEU A 57 -4.84 6.35 -8.88
N THR A 58 -4.50 7.64 -8.89
CA THR A 58 -5.16 8.61 -9.76
C THR A 58 -4.13 9.38 -10.57
N ILE A 59 -4.52 9.77 -11.78
CA ILE A 59 -3.75 10.68 -12.63
C ILE A 59 -4.72 11.75 -13.11
N ASN A 60 -4.41 13.03 -12.86
CA ASN A 60 -5.28 14.16 -13.21
C ASN A 60 -6.70 13.96 -12.68
N HIS A 61 -6.81 13.49 -11.43
CA HIS A 61 -8.07 13.20 -10.73
C HIS A 61 -8.88 12.04 -11.33
N GLY A 62 -8.36 11.36 -12.35
CA GLY A 62 -8.98 10.18 -12.95
C GLY A 62 -8.40 8.89 -12.37
N LEU A 63 -9.25 7.87 -12.25
CA LEU A 63 -8.81 6.57 -11.78
C LEU A 63 -7.77 5.98 -12.73
N ARG A 64 -6.66 5.50 -12.17
CA ARG A 64 -5.58 4.87 -12.92
C ARG A 64 -5.33 3.43 -12.49
N GLY A 65 -5.72 3.06 -11.28
CA GLY A 65 -5.63 1.70 -10.77
C GLY A 65 -6.21 1.64 -9.37
N CYS A 66 -6.80 0.51 -9.02
CA CYS A 66 -7.34 0.30 -7.68
C CYS A 66 -7.41 -1.19 -7.40
N ILE A 67 -6.68 -1.64 -6.39
CA ILE A 67 -6.69 -3.03 -5.94
C ILE A 67 -6.78 -3.03 -4.42
N GLY A 68 -7.52 -4.00 -3.88
CA GLY A 68 -7.66 -4.09 -2.44
C GLY A 68 -8.02 -5.47 -1.94
N ASN A 69 -7.84 -5.66 -0.65
CA ASN A 69 -8.25 -6.84 0.10
C ASN A 69 -9.17 -6.41 1.23
N ILE A 70 -10.31 -7.09 1.35
CA ILE A 70 -11.25 -6.83 2.46
C ILE A 70 -10.71 -7.46 3.74
N ILE A 71 -10.08 -8.62 3.63
CA ILE A 71 -9.53 -9.37 4.76
C ILE A 71 -8.02 -9.23 4.73
N GLY A 72 -7.43 -8.87 5.89
CA GLY A 72 -5.98 -8.79 6.02
C GLY A 72 -5.36 -10.17 6.19
N HIS A 73 -4.37 -10.48 5.35
CA HIS A 73 -3.61 -11.73 5.40
C HIS A 73 -2.18 -11.52 5.88
N GLU A 74 -1.73 -10.30 5.94
CA GLU A 74 -0.37 -9.94 6.32
C GLU A 74 -0.37 -8.57 7.00
N ALA A 75 0.75 -8.16 7.56
CA ALA A 75 0.87 -6.86 8.21
C ALA A 75 0.48 -5.73 7.24
N LEU A 76 -0.16 -4.69 7.74
CA LEU A 76 -0.66 -3.60 6.92
C LEU A 76 0.44 -2.97 6.05
N TYR A 77 1.65 -2.80 6.58
CA TYR A 77 2.75 -2.22 5.79
C TYR A 77 3.10 -3.09 4.58
N ALA A 78 3.01 -4.40 4.72
CA ALA A 78 3.25 -5.34 3.62
C ALA A 78 2.09 -5.34 2.63
N THR A 79 0.86 -5.29 3.15
CA THR A 79 -0.35 -5.22 2.32
C THR A 79 -0.31 -4.01 1.41
N VAL A 80 0.00 -2.82 1.94
CA VAL A 80 0.06 -1.59 1.15
C VAL A 80 1.17 -1.67 0.11
N TRP A 81 2.33 -2.23 0.45
CA TRP A 81 3.42 -2.43 -0.50
C TRP A 81 2.98 -3.27 -1.70
N HIS A 82 2.40 -4.45 -1.44
CA HIS A 82 1.98 -5.37 -2.49
C HIS A 82 0.81 -4.82 -3.31
N LEU A 83 -0.17 -4.20 -2.65
CA LEU A 83 -1.33 -3.65 -3.35
C LEU A 83 -0.98 -2.44 -4.21
N ALA A 84 -0.04 -1.61 -3.78
CA ALA A 84 0.41 -0.48 -4.60
C ALA A 84 1.03 -0.96 -5.92
N ALA A 85 1.90 -1.96 -5.86
CA ALA A 85 2.46 -2.56 -7.06
C ALA A 85 1.37 -3.20 -7.94
N ALA A 86 0.43 -3.92 -7.32
CA ALA A 86 -0.67 -4.54 -8.06
C ALA A 86 -1.56 -3.49 -8.73
N ALA A 87 -1.88 -2.40 -8.04
CA ALA A 87 -2.70 -1.33 -8.63
C ALA A 87 -2.01 -0.64 -9.79
N ALA A 88 -0.69 -0.49 -9.73
CA ALA A 88 0.07 0.17 -10.79
C ALA A 88 0.29 -0.73 -12.02
N PHE A 89 0.46 -2.04 -11.82
CA PHE A 89 0.95 -2.92 -12.87
C PHE A 89 0.04 -4.10 -13.19
N GLN A 90 -0.93 -4.41 -12.34
CA GLN A 90 -1.74 -5.62 -12.44
C GLN A 90 -3.24 -5.40 -12.43
N ASP A 91 -3.71 -4.16 -12.44
CA ASP A 91 -5.14 -3.89 -12.56
C ASP A 91 -5.55 -4.14 -14.01
N PRO A 92 -6.43 -5.15 -14.26
CA PRO A 92 -6.73 -5.55 -15.65
C PRO A 92 -7.47 -4.50 -16.46
N ARG A 93 -8.01 -3.46 -15.82
CA ARG A 93 -8.72 -2.38 -16.51
C ARG A 93 -7.78 -1.38 -17.16
N PHE A 94 -6.50 -1.42 -16.83
CA PHE A 94 -5.53 -0.44 -17.30
C PHE A 94 -4.24 -1.13 -17.73
N PRO A 95 -3.50 -0.55 -18.72
CA PRO A 95 -2.17 -1.07 -19.01
C PRO A 95 -1.22 -0.83 -17.82
N PRO A 96 -0.15 -1.62 -17.69
CA PRO A 96 0.83 -1.36 -16.64
C PRO A 96 1.38 0.05 -16.72
N LEU A 97 1.62 0.64 -15.54
CA LEU A 97 2.19 1.97 -15.45
C LEU A 97 3.60 1.99 -16.06
N THR A 98 3.93 3.07 -16.74
CA THR A 98 5.25 3.25 -17.37
C THR A 98 5.86 4.59 -17.01
#